data_00738e58fa55afc12a41c151112b2bfa
#
_entry.id   00738e58fa55afc12a41c151112b2bfa
#
_cell.length_a   1.000
_cell.length_b   1.000
_cell.length_c   1.000
_cell.angle_alpha   90.00
_cell.angle_beta   90.00
_cell.angle_gamma   90.00
#
_symmetry.space_group_name_H-M   'P 1'
#
loop_
_entity.id
_entity.type
_entity.pdbx_description
1 polymer ?
#
loop_
_entity_poly.entity_id
_entity_poly.type
_entity_poly.pdbx_seq_one_letter_code
_entity_poly.pdbx_strand_id
1 'polypeptide(L)'
;MNFDIKWIILGIALVMYLLVIIFQEKKIWMTSVAALAVIVLGFLAQGGVLAGNVFEPLSGLAALAHHIFLELINWNILMIYVGSMIIAALFIYSRVPARIADALVTVSPSTGIAVILILAMTGIISIFVENVATVLVMAPIALALSKKLKLNPVPFMIGLALMSNLEGTATLVGDPPSMIFASYAHYSFNDFFVHQGNISIFFFIQAGMLVGCIFFYCFFRKAKEKASVDKETVISYLPLWLLLIMIGGLAVISFLTPELGYSSGCFVLGLGLLGLLWYRLSQKKSPAEVWQLVKELDWETIAFLIGIFVVVGA
;
A
#
# COMPACT_ATOMS: atom_id res chain seq x y z
N MET A 1 17.24 -9.66 -39.56
CA MET A 1 17.17 -8.83 -38.35
C MET A 1 16.82 -9.77 -37.20
N ASN A 2 17.82 -10.17 -36.42
CA ASN A 2 17.50 -10.91 -35.18
C ASN A 2 16.90 -9.90 -34.23
N PHE A 3 15.59 -9.85 -34.17
CA PHE A 3 14.88 -9.08 -33.10
C PHE A 3 15.17 -9.80 -31.81
N ASP A 4 15.94 -9.17 -30.93
CA ASP A 4 16.24 -9.71 -29.61
C ASP A 4 14.89 -9.75 -28.82
N ILE A 5 14.53 -10.91 -28.30
CA ILE A 5 13.26 -11.14 -27.61
C ILE A 5 13.03 -10.14 -26.47
N LYS A 6 14.11 -9.58 -25.92
CA LYS A 6 14.09 -8.50 -24.91
C LYS A 6 13.31 -7.28 -25.37
N TRP A 7 13.39 -6.91 -26.64
CA TRP A 7 12.63 -5.76 -27.17
C TRP A 7 11.13 -6.06 -27.29
N ILE A 8 10.78 -7.34 -27.53
CA ILE A 8 9.38 -7.78 -27.55
C ILE A 8 8.79 -7.69 -26.14
N ILE A 9 9.52 -8.16 -25.11
CA ILE A 9 9.09 -8.08 -23.71
C ILE A 9 8.96 -6.62 -23.26
N LEU A 10 9.95 -5.78 -23.58
CA LEU A 10 9.89 -4.35 -23.31
C LEU A 10 8.67 -3.70 -24.00
N GLY A 11 8.38 -4.09 -25.25
CA GLY A 11 7.19 -3.63 -25.95
C GLY A 11 5.89 -4.06 -25.25
N ILE A 12 5.81 -5.31 -24.80
CA ILE A 12 4.66 -5.82 -24.03
C ILE A 12 4.51 -5.04 -22.72
N ALA A 13 5.59 -4.80 -21.98
CA ALA A 13 5.58 -4.03 -20.75
C ALA A 13 5.09 -2.60 -20.98
N LEU A 14 5.61 -1.90 -21.99
CA LEU A 14 5.18 -0.53 -22.32
C LEU A 14 3.70 -0.47 -22.71
N VAL A 15 3.25 -1.41 -23.57
CA VAL A 15 1.83 -1.49 -23.96
C VAL A 15 0.96 -1.79 -22.73
N MET A 16 1.36 -2.73 -21.89
CA MET A 16 0.67 -3.03 -20.65
C MET A 16 0.52 -1.79 -19.76
N TYR A 17 1.61 -1.04 -19.51
CA TYR A 17 1.55 0.19 -18.71
C TYR A 17 0.63 1.24 -19.31
N LEU A 18 0.69 1.46 -20.62
CA LEU A 18 -0.22 2.38 -21.31
C LEU A 18 -1.69 1.95 -21.15
N LEU A 19 -1.98 0.66 -21.34
CA LEU A 19 -3.33 0.12 -21.18
C LEU A 19 -3.83 0.22 -19.74
N VAL A 20 -2.99 -0.04 -18.74
CA VAL A 20 -3.33 0.12 -17.31
C VAL A 20 -3.66 1.58 -16.98
N ILE A 21 -2.92 2.55 -17.53
CA ILE A 21 -3.21 3.98 -17.32
C ILE A 21 -4.55 4.37 -17.96
N ILE A 22 -4.84 3.88 -19.17
CA ILE A 22 -6.06 4.23 -19.91
C ILE A 22 -7.29 3.50 -19.31
N PHE A 23 -7.16 2.24 -18.94
CA PHE A 23 -8.23 1.36 -18.48
C PHE A 23 -8.02 0.90 -17.03
N GLN A 24 -8.00 1.83 -16.08
CA GLN A 24 -7.70 1.56 -14.67
C GLN A 24 -8.62 0.50 -14.04
N GLU A 25 -9.91 0.45 -14.42
CA GLU A 25 -10.86 -0.56 -13.96
C GLU A 25 -10.53 -1.99 -14.45
N LYS A 26 -9.70 -2.12 -15.48
CA LYS A 26 -9.31 -3.40 -16.08
C LYS A 26 -7.83 -3.72 -15.85
N LYS A 27 -7.18 -3.07 -14.87
CA LYS A 27 -5.74 -3.23 -14.60
C LYS A 27 -5.31 -4.70 -14.46
N ILE A 28 -6.11 -5.53 -13.78
CA ILE A 28 -5.84 -6.96 -13.59
C ILE A 28 -5.82 -7.71 -14.93
N TRP A 29 -6.81 -7.48 -15.76
CA TRP A 29 -6.88 -8.13 -17.07
C TRP A 29 -5.68 -7.77 -17.95
N MET A 30 -5.28 -6.49 -17.96
CA MET A 30 -4.14 -6.03 -18.75
C MET A 30 -2.83 -6.66 -18.26
N THR A 31 -2.58 -6.67 -16.95
CA THR A 31 -1.37 -7.29 -16.39
C THR A 31 -1.39 -8.82 -16.52
N SER A 32 -2.54 -9.48 -16.32
CA SER A 32 -2.65 -10.94 -16.49
C SER A 32 -2.41 -11.39 -17.92
N VAL A 33 -2.97 -10.67 -18.91
CA VAL A 33 -2.75 -10.97 -20.33
C VAL A 33 -1.30 -10.73 -20.71
N ALA A 34 -0.68 -9.64 -20.25
CA ALA A 34 0.72 -9.36 -20.49
C ALA A 34 1.64 -10.43 -19.86
N ALA A 35 1.38 -10.80 -18.60
CA ALA A 35 2.11 -11.86 -17.90
C ALA A 35 1.98 -13.21 -18.64
N LEU A 36 0.77 -13.57 -19.07
CA LEU A 36 0.56 -14.79 -19.85
C LEU A 36 1.31 -14.75 -21.18
N ALA A 37 1.32 -13.60 -21.87
CA ALA A 37 2.07 -13.43 -23.11
C ALA A 37 3.58 -13.63 -22.88
N VAL A 38 4.14 -13.05 -21.82
CA VAL A 38 5.56 -13.22 -21.45
C VAL A 38 5.87 -14.67 -21.10
N ILE A 39 5.01 -15.36 -20.36
CA ILE A 39 5.15 -16.78 -20.03
C ILE A 39 5.16 -17.63 -21.31
N VAL A 40 4.21 -17.40 -22.22
CA VAL A 40 4.11 -18.12 -23.50
C VAL A 40 5.36 -17.89 -24.37
N LEU A 41 5.85 -16.64 -24.44
CA LEU A 41 7.09 -16.32 -25.14
C LEU A 41 8.30 -17.06 -24.52
N GLY A 42 8.37 -17.15 -23.20
CA GLY A 42 9.38 -17.92 -22.49
C GLY A 42 9.36 -19.41 -22.85
N PHE A 43 8.17 -20.00 -22.93
CA PHE A 43 8.00 -21.39 -23.39
C PHE A 43 8.44 -21.60 -24.85
N LEU A 44 8.04 -20.70 -25.74
CA LEU A 44 8.41 -20.80 -27.17
C LEU A 44 9.91 -20.61 -27.39
N ALA A 45 10.54 -19.73 -26.63
CA ALA A 45 11.99 -19.52 -26.68
C ALA A 45 12.75 -20.74 -26.17
N GLN A 46 12.35 -21.34 -25.07
CA GLN A 46 12.96 -22.57 -24.54
C GLN A 46 12.71 -23.79 -25.42
N GLY A 47 11.58 -23.84 -26.13
CA GLY A 47 11.27 -24.88 -27.12
C GLY A 47 12.07 -24.76 -28.45
N GLY A 48 12.94 -23.75 -28.55
CA GLY A 48 13.75 -23.52 -29.78
C GLY A 48 12.92 -22.95 -30.94
N VAL A 49 11.68 -22.54 -30.72
CA VAL A 49 10.80 -21.94 -31.75
C VAL A 49 11.17 -20.48 -32.01
N LEU A 50 11.71 -19.78 -30.99
CA LEU A 50 12.17 -18.41 -31.10
C LEU A 50 13.65 -18.29 -30.76
N ALA A 51 14.37 -17.45 -31.50
CA ALA A 51 15.75 -17.15 -31.21
C ALA A 51 15.87 -16.17 -30.07
N GLY A 52 16.57 -16.55 -28.99
CA GLY A 52 16.80 -15.75 -27.79
C GLY A 52 16.27 -16.44 -26.54
N ASN A 53 16.72 -16.00 -25.39
CA ASN A 53 16.23 -16.49 -24.10
C ASN A 53 15.46 -15.38 -23.41
N VAL A 54 14.21 -15.65 -23.00
CA VAL A 54 13.40 -14.77 -22.15
C VAL A 54 13.87 -14.89 -20.70
N PHE A 55 14.17 -16.12 -20.32
CA PHE A 55 14.69 -16.49 -19.00
C PHE A 55 16.06 -17.15 -19.18
N GLU A 56 16.83 -17.27 -18.11
CA GLU A 56 18.06 -18.07 -18.15
C GLU A 56 17.75 -19.48 -18.68
N PRO A 57 18.72 -20.14 -19.38
CA PRO A 57 18.48 -21.43 -19.98
C PRO A 57 18.13 -22.48 -18.91
N LEU A 58 16.86 -22.79 -18.79
CA LEU A 58 16.27 -23.69 -17.83
C LEU A 58 16.03 -25.06 -18.49
N SER A 59 16.35 -26.14 -17.81
CA SER A 59 16.19 -27.50 -18.33
C SER A 59 14.73 -28.00 -18.18
N GLY A 60 13.82 -27.48 -19.05
CA GLY A 60 12.46 -28.02 -19.17
C GLY A 60 11.35 -27.21 -18.48
N LEU A 61 10.12 -27.64 -18.76
CA LEU A 61 8.87 -26.99 -18.32
C LEU A 61 8.75 -26.83 -16.80
N ALA A 62 9.21 -27.83 -16.05
CA ALA A 62 9.17 -27.79 -14.58
C ALA A 62 10.12 -26.73 -14.01
N ALA A 63 11.30 -26.57 -14.62
CA ALA A 63 12.27 -25.55 -14.20
C ALA A 63 11.75 -24.13 -14.53
N LEU A 64 11.10 -23.96 -15.67
CA LEU A 64 10.46 -22.67 -16.02
C LEU A 64 9.32 -22.33 -15.04
N ALA A 65 8.46 -23.29 -14.72
CA ALA A 65 7.40 -23.07 -13.76
C ALA A 65 7.97 -22.71 -12.37
N HIS A 66 9.03 -23.40 -11.94
CA HIS A 66 9.73 -23.10 -10.69
C HIS A 66 10.30 -21.68 -10.69
N HIS A 67 10.98 -21.28 -11.76
CA HIS A 67 11.54 -19.93 -11.91
C HIS A 67 10.44 -18.85 -11.83
N ILE A 68 9.35 -19.01 -12.59
CA ILE A 68 8.24 -18.04 -12.59
C ILE A 68 7.64 -17.92 -11.20
N PHE A 69 7.31 -19.04 -10.53
CA PHE A 69 6.60 -19.03 -9.26
C PHE A 69 7.48 -18.69 -8.06
N LEU A 70 8.76 -19.04 -8.04
CA LEU A 70 9.60 -18.86 -6.86
C LEU A 70 10.63 -17.73 -6.99
N GLU A 71 11.00 -17.32 -8.20
CA GLU A 71 12.03 -16.32 -8.41
C GLU A 71 11.46 -14.99 -8.93
N LEU A 72 10.53 -15.02 -9.91
CA LEU A 72 9.94 -13.79 -10.43
C LEU A 72 8.93 -13.16 -9.49
N ILE A 73 8.08 -13.98 -8.84
CA ILE A 73 7.08 -13.47 -7.91
C ILE A 73 7.73 -13.19 -6.56
N ASN A 74 7.74 -11.93 -6.15
CA ASN A 74 8.24 -11.53 -4.84
C ASN A 74 7.22 -11.86 -3.73
N TRP A 75 7.24 -13.12 -3.27
CA TRP A 75 6.34 -13.60 -2.21
C TRP A 75 6.52 -12.86 -0.89
N ASN A 76 7.75 -12.39 -0.59
CA ASN A 76 7.98 -11.60 0.61
C ASN A 76 7.14 -10.33 0.63
N ILE A 77 7.14 -9.60 -0.48
CA ILE A 77 6.32 -8.39 -0.63
C ILE A 77 4.83 -8.71 -0.60
N LEU A 78 4.38 -9.77 -1.26
CA LEU A 78 2.97 -10.16 -1.21
C LEU A 78 2.52 -10.52 0.21
N MET A 79 3.36 -11.22 0.99
CA MET A 79 3.08 -11.52 2.39
C MET A 79 3.04 -10.26 3.26
N ILE A 80 3.96 -9.30 3.05
CA ILE A 80 3.92 -7.99 3.71
C ILE A 80 2.60 -7.30 3.38
N TYR A 81 2.22 -7.25 2.10
CA TYR A 81 1.01 -6.58 1.65
C TYR A 81 -0.25 -7.19 2.28
N VAL A 82 -0.44 -8.50 2.19
CA VAL A 82 -1.61 -9.18 2.79
C VAL A 82 -1.65 -8.97 4.29
N GLY A 83 -0.52 -9.17 4.98
CA GLY A 83 -0.46 -9.00 6.43
C GLY A 83 -0.74 -7.57 6.89
N SER A 84 -0.17 -6.57 6.20
CA SER A 84 -0.42 -5.16 6.50
C SER A 84 -1.87 -4.76 6.23
N MET A 85 -2.50 -5.25 5.15
CA MET A 85 -3.92 -5.01 4.88
C MET A 85 -4.83 -5.57 5.98
N ILE A 86 -4.53 -6.77 6.48
CA ILE A 86 -5.26 -7.36 7.62
C ILE A 86 -5.13 -6.47 8.85
N ILE A 87 -3.91 -6.05 9.19
CA ILE A 87 -3.66 -5.17 10.35
C ILE A 87 -4.37 -3.83 10.16
N ALA A 88 -4.33 -3.26 8.95
CA ALA A 88 -5.02 -2.03 8.60
C ALA A 88 -6.54 -2.16 8.76
N ALA A 89 -7.16 -3.23 8.26
CA ALA A 89 -8.59 -3.49 8.41
C ALA A 89 -9.00 -3.60 9.88
N LEU A 90 -8.20 -4.28 10.71
CA LEU A 90 -8.43 -4.37 12.15
C LEU A 90 -8.22 -3.01 12.86
N PHE A 91 -7.25 -2.21 12.42
CA PHE A 91 -7.01 -0.86 12.92
C PHE A 91 -8.20 0.06 12.63
N ILE A 92 -8.78 -0.05 11.46
CA ILE A 92 -10.02 0.64 11.08
C ILE A 92 -11.19 0.18 11.96
N TYR A 93 -11.38 -1.14 12.10
CA TYR A 93 -12.41 -1.72 12.97
C TYR A 93 -12.31 -1.23 14.41
N SER A 94 -11.12 -0.99 14.91
CA SER A 94 -10.85 -0.55 16.29
C SER A 94 -11.44 0.83 16.63
N ARG A 95 -11.78 1.65 15.63
CA ARG A 95 -12.18 3.07 15.72
C ARG A 95 -11.13 3.99 16.35
N VAL A 96 -9.90 3.52 16.51
CA VAL A 96 -8.79 4.37 17.00
C VAL A 96 -8.53 5.55 16.08
N PRO A 97 -8.49 5.42 14.72
CA PRO A 97 -8.32 6.55 13.82
C PRO A 97 -9.38 7.64 14.02
N ALA A 98 -10.65 7.24 14.10
CA ALA A 98 -11.77 8.17 14.32
C ALA A 98 -11.62 8.91 15.65
N ARG A 99 -11.25 8.19 16.70
CA ARG A 99 -11.03 8.78 18.03
C ARG A 99 -9.88 9.79 18.07
N ILE A 100 -8.80 9.53 17.34
CA ILE A 100 -7.67 10.47 17.20
C ILE A 100 -8.15 11.72 16.44
N ALA A 101 -8.91 11.56 15.36
CA ALA A 101 -9.47 12.69 14.60
C ALA A 101 -10.37 13.58 15.45
N ASP A 102 -11.25 12.98 16.26
CA ASP A 102 -12.10 13.73 17.21
C ASP A 102 -11.28 14.53 18.22
N ALA A 103 -10.21 13.92 18.74
CA ALA A 103 -9.30 14.60 19.67
C ALA A 103 -8.61 15.80 18.99
N LEU A 104 -8.13 15.63 17.75
CA LEU A 104 -7.51 16.71 16.98
C LEU A 104 -8.48 17.86 16.71
N VAL A 105 -9.72 17.55 16.32
CA VAL A 105 -10.76 18.59 16.15
C VAL A 105 -11.05 19.32 17.46
N THR A 106 -11.13 18.59 18.57
CA THR A 106 -11.47 19.17 19.89
C THR A 106 -10.38 20.13 20.38
N VAL A 107 -9.09 19.79 20.19
CA VAL A 107 -7.97 20.62 20.63
C VAL A 107 -7.67 21.77 19.67
N SER A 108 -8.20 21.73 18.47
CA SER A 108 -7.95 22.75 17.45
C SER A 108 -8.58 24.09 17.83
N PRO A 109 -7.81 25.20 17.73
CA PRO A 109 -8.32 26.54 18.02
C PRO A 109 -9.30 27.06 16.95
N SER A 110 -9.25 26.50 15.73
CA SER A 110 -10.12 26.88 14.62
C SER A 110 -10.36 25.69 13.67
N THR A 111 -11.46 25.77 12.93
CA THR A 111 -11.79 24.78 11.89
C THR A 111 -10.69 24.62 10.84
N GLY A 112 -10.09 25.73 10.41
CA GLY A 112 -8.99 25.66 9.43
C GLY A 112 -7.84 24.82 9.94
N ILE A 113 -7.44 24.96 11.21
CA ILE A 113 -6.39 24.14 11.82
C ILE A 113 -6.87 22.70 12.01
N ALA A 114 -8.13 22.49 12.41
CA ALA A 114 -8.69 21.14 12.50
C ALA A 114 -8.60 20.37 11.18
N VAL A 115 -8.95 21.01 10.08
CA VAL A 115 -8.83 20.42 8.72
C VAL A 115 -7.38 20.03 8.44
N ILE A 116 -6.41 20.92 8.70
CA ILE A 116 -4.99 20.62 8.44
C ILE A 116 -4.50 19.47 9.30
N LEU A 117 -4.87 19.42 10.57
CA LEU A 117 -4.49 18.32 11.46
C LEU A 117 -5.09 16.98 11.01
N ILE A 118 -6.33 16.99 10.50
CA ILE A 118 -6.94 15.78 9.93
C ILE A 118 -6.21 15.37 8.64
N LEU A 119 -5.87 16.31 7.76
CA LEU A 119 -5.11 16.03 6.54
C LEU A 119 -3.72 15.45 6.87
N ALA A 120 -3.00 16.08 7.80
CA ALA A 120 -1.71 15.58 8.26
C ALA A 120 -1.82 14.18 8.90
N MET A 121 -2.82 13.98 9.76
CA MET A 121 -3.08 12.66 10.37
C MET A 121 -3.41 11.61 9.31
N THR A 122 -4.20 11.97 8.29
CA THR A 122 -4.52 11.05 7.18
C THR A 122 -3.24 10.62 6.47
N GLY A 123 -2.34 11.56 6.16
CA GLY A 123 -1.03 11.24 5.62
C GLY A 123 -0.25 10.32 6.55
N ILE A 124 -0.08 10.68 7.83
CA ILE A 124 0.68 9.87 8.80
C ILE A 124 0.14 8.44 8.91
N ILE A 125 -1.18 8.25 8.91
CA ILE A 125 -1.77 6.90 8.90
C ILE A 125 -1.41 6.18 7.61
N SER A 126 -1.47 6.87 6.46
CA SER A 126 -1.21 6.30 5.14
C SER A 126 0.25 5.88 4.92
N ILE A 127 1.19 6.36 5.72
CA ILE A 127 2.58 5.86 5.71
C ILE A 127 2.64 4.34 5.91
N PHE A 128 1.71 3.78 6.69
CA PHE A 128 1.72 2.37 7.14
C PHE A 128 0.41 1.63 6.87
N VAL A 129 -0.61 2.33 6.44
CA VAL A 129 -1.93 1.80 6.11
C VAL A 129 -2.24 2.19 4.68
N GLU A 130 -2.72 1.24 3.91
CA GLU A 130 -3.06 1.44 2.51
C GLU A 130 -3.90 2.71 2.32
N ASN A 131 -3.57 3.50 1.29
CA ASN A 131 -4.09 4.85 1.08
C ASN A 131 -5.62 4.89 0.86
N VAL A 132 -6.20 3.94 0.11
CA VAL A 132 -7.65 3.86 -0.12
C VAL A 132 -8.38 3.57 1.19
N ALA A 133 -7.90 2.60 1.97
CA ALA A 133 -8.45 2.25 3.27
C ALA A 133 -8.41 3.44 4.24
N THR A 134 -7.29 4.18 4.25
CA THR A 134 -7.13 5.39 5.07
C THR A 134 -8.16 6.46 4.67
N VAL A 135 -8.33 6.73 3.37
CA VAL A 135 -9.32 7.71 2.90
C VAL A 135 -10.74 7.29 3.23
N LEU A 136 -11.09 6.01 3.07
CA LEU A 136 -12.43 5.49 3.39
C LEU A 136 -12.82 5.73 4.86
N VAL A 137 -11.86 5.69 5.79
CA VAL A 137 -12.10 5.98 7.21
C VAL A 137 -12.18 7.48 7.47
N MET A 138 -11.32 8.26 6.84
CA MET A 138 -11.23 9.69 7.11
C MET A 138 -12.28 10.51 6.37
N ALA A 139 -12.80 10.02 5.23
CA ALA A 139 -13.80 10.71 4.45
C ALA A 139 -15.13 10.97 5.18
N PRO A 140 -15.74 10.02 5.92
CA PRO A 140 -16.93 10.28 6.70
C PRO A 140 -16.73 11.38 7.75
N ILE A 141 -15.54 11.42 8.39
CA ILE A 141 -15.19 12.45 9.38
C ILE A 141 -15.10 13.82 8.72
N ALA A 142 -14.42 13.90 7.57
CA ALA A 142 -14.31 15.13 6.78
C ALA A 142 -15.66 15.63 6.29
N LEU A 143 -16.53 14.72 5.82
CA LEU A 143 -17.89 15.06 5.40
C LEU A 143 -18.76 15.57 6.55
N ALA A 144 -18.70 14.89 7.71
CA ALA A 144 -19.44 15.31 8.90
C ALA A 144 -18.99 16.71 9.37
N LEU A 145 -17.67 16.94 9.39
CA LEU A 145 -17.10 18.23 9.76
C LEU A 145 -17.49 19.33 8.76
N SER A 146 -17.38 19.06 7.45
CA SER A 146 -17.78 19.99 6.39
C SER A 146 -19.25 20.37 6.46
N LYS A 147 -20.13 19.37 6.69
CA LYS A 147 -21.57 19.59 6.83
C LYS A 147 -21.89 20.45 8.04
N LYS A 148 -21.28 20.16 9.19
CA LYS A 148 -21.50 20.92 10.45
C LYS A 148 -21.07 22.37 10.31
N LEU A 149 -20.01 22.63 9.57
CA LEU A 149 -19.42 23.97 9.39
C LEU A 149 -19.88 24.68 8.13
N LYS A 150 -20.80 24.07 7.38
CA LYS A 150 -21.31 24.61 6.10
C LYS A 150 -20.19 24.91 5.10
N LEU A 151 -19.10 24.13 5.13
CA LEU A 151 -18.00 24.23 4.20
C LEU A 151 -18.24 23.36 2.95
N ASN A 152 -17.67 23.76 1.81
CA ASN A 152 -17.62 22.88 0.65
C ASN A 152 -16.73 21.67 0.97
N PRO A 153 -17.24 20.42 0.92
CA PRO A 153 -16.46 19.24 1.25
C PRO A 153 -15.40 18.89 0.18
N VAL A 154 -15.57 19.36 -1.06
CA VAL A 154 -14.72 18.94 -2.19
C VAL A 154 -13.23 19.24 -1.96
N PRO A 155 -12.80 20.44 -1.57
CA PRO A 155 -11.38 20.69 -1.31
C PRO A 155 -10.82 19.86 -0.17
N PHE A 156 -11.64 19.54 0.85
CA PHE A 156 -11.21 18.71 1.96
C PHE A 156 -11.01 17.25 1.50
N MET A 157 -11.95 16.71 0.71
CA MET A 157 -11.83 15.36 0.14
C MET A 157 -10.63 15.24 -0.80
N ILE A 158 -10.38 16.26 -1.63
CA ILE A 158 -9.17 16.31 -2.47
C ILE A 158 -7.92 16.31 -1.59
N GLY A 159 -7.92 17.07 -0.50
CA GLY A 159 -6.82 17.10 0.47
C GLY A 159 -6.56 15.73 1.11
N LEU A 160 -7.60 15.00 1.51
CA LEU A 160 -7.46 13.64 2.05
C LEU A 160 -6.80 12.71 1.02
N ALA A 161 -7.27 12.72 -0.21
CA ALA A 161 -6.72 11.88 -1.28
C ALA A 161 -5.27 12.24 -1.60
N LEU A 162 -4.94 13.54 -1.70
CA LEU A 162 -3.58 14.00 -1.98
C LEU A 162 -2.61 13.62 -0.85
N MET A 163 -2.98 13.88 0.41
CA MET A 163 -2.12 13.59 1.56
C MET A 163 -1.94 12.08 1.76
N SER A 164 -3.00 11.31 1.56
CA SER A 164 -2.94 9.85 1.66
C SER A 164 -2.04 9.24 0.58
N ASN A 165 -2.23 9.63 -0.69
CA ASN A 165 -1.40 9.12 -1.79
C ASN A 165 0.06 9.56 -1.67
N LEU A 166 0.31 10.82 -1.27
CA LEU A 166 1.67 11.31 -1.08
C LEU A 166 2.41 10.50 -0.02
N GLU A 167 1.81 10.37 1.16
CA GLU A 167 2.44 9.67 2.29
C GLU A 167 2.44 8.14 2.14
N GLY A 168 1.52 7.57 1.35
CA GLY A 168 1.55 6.15 1.01
C GLY A 168 2.85 5.73 0.33
N THR A 169 3.53 6.64 -0.37
CA THR A 169 4.83 6.37 -1.00
C THR A 169 6.03 6.51 -0.07
N ALA A 170 5.83 6.95 1.18
CA ALA A 170 6.91 7.24 2.11
C ALA A 170 7.62 5.99 2.65
N THR A 171 6.97 4.84 2.66
CA THR A 171 7.54 3.56 3.15
C THR A 171 7.20 2.38 2.24
N LEU A 172 7.83 1.24 2.53
CA LEU A 172 7.57 -0.03 1.85
C LEU A 172 6.10 -0.50 1.98
N VAL A 173 5.38 -0.12 3.03
CA VAL A 173 4.09 -0.73 3.41
C VAL A 173 2.89 0.12 2.95
N GLY A 174 3.09 1.41 2.70
CA GLY A 174 2.01 2.38 2.51
C GLY A 174 1.18 2.16 1.24
N ASP A 175 1.84 1.80 0.11
CA ASP A 175 1.15 1.58 -1.16
C ASP A 175 1.85 0.59 -2.10
N PRO A 176 1.11 0.03 -3.10
CA PRO A 176 1.67 -0.92 -4.06
C PRO A 176 2.82 -0.39 -4.91
N PRO A 177 2.84 0.87 -5.41
CA PRO A 177 3.97 1.40 -6.15
C PRO A 177 5.29 1.36 -5.40
N SER A 178 5.27 1.68 -4.10
CA SER A 178 6.45 1.60 -3.23
C SER A 178 6.96 0.18 -3.07
N MET A 179 6.04 -0.80 -3.01
CA MET A 179 6.38 -2.23 -2.94
C MET A 179 7.02 -2.73 -4.24
N ILE A 180 6.49 -2.31 -5.40
CA ILE A 180 7.07 -2.63 -6.70
C ILE A 180 8.48 -2.03 -6.80
N PHE A 181 8.62 -0.75 -6.47
CA PHE A 181 9.92 -0.08 -6.45
C PHE A 181 10.92 -0.80 -5.55
N ALA A 182 10.52 -1.13 -4.31
CA ALA A 182 11.37 -1.84 -3.36
C ALA A 182 11.82 -3.22 -3.86
N SER A 183 10.94 -3.94 -4.57
CA SER A 183 11.27 -5.23 -5.14
C SER A 183 12.42 -5.15 -6.15
N TYR A 184 12.36 -4.19 -7.06
CA TYR A 184 13.36 -4.06 -8.14
C TYR A 184 14.59 -3.24 -7.76
N ALA A 185 14.44 -2.27 -6.83
CA ALA A 185 15.55 -1.52 -6.28
C ALA A 185 16.27 -2.26 -5.14
N HIS A 186 15.77 -3.43 -4.74
CA HIS A 186 16.25 -4.20 -3.59
C HIS A 186 16.26 -3.37 -2.28
N TYR A 187 15.25 -2.51 -2.12
CA TYR A 187 15.08 -1.70 -0.93
C TYR A 187 14.44 -2.53 0.18
N SER A 188 15.09 -2.53 1.33
CA SER A 188 14.50 -2.96 2.61
C SER A 188 13.61 -1.87 3.20
N PHE A 189 12.91 -2.15 4.30
CA PHE A 189 12.08 -1.14 4.99
C PHE A 189 12.90 0.08 5.43
N ASN A 190 14.13 -0.13 5.94
CA ASN A 190 14.98 0.95 6.42
C ASN A 190 15.59 1.80 5.30
N ASP A 191 15.73 1.25 4.09
CA ASP A 191 16.25 2.00 2.95
C ASP A 191 15.35 3.15 2.51
N PHE A 192 14.05 3.10 2.85
CA PHE A 192 13.16 4.24 2.65
C PHE A 192 13.53 5.45 3.53
N PHE A 193 14.18 5.23 4.67
CA PHE A 193 14.64 6.28 5.58
C PHE A 193 16.08 6.66 5.27
N VAL A 194 16.98 5.68 5.22
CA VAL A 194 18.41 5.91 4.97
C VAL A 194 18.91 4.83 4.02
N HIS A 195 19.40 5.24 2.84
CA HIS A 195 19.96 4.34 1.84
C HIS A 195 21.41 4.73 1.56
N GLN A 196 22.32 3.78 1.69
CA GLN A 196 23.78 3.99 1.47
C GLN A 196 24.35 5.20 2.25
N GLY A 197 23.87 5.43 3.47
CA GLY A 197 24.33 6.52 4.33
C GLY A 197 23.72 7.90 4.02
N ASN A 198 22.81 7.99 3.06
CA ASN A 198 22.12 9.23 2.68
C ASN A 198 20.64 9.19 3.09
N ILE A 199 20.05 10.37 3.33
CA ILE A 199 18.60 10.51 3.51
C ILE A 199 17.88 10.02 2.26
N SER A 200 16.77 9.28 2.46
CA SER A 200 16.06 8.62 1.38
C SER A 200 14.62 9.13 1.24
N ILE A 201 13.82 8.43 0.49
CA ILE A 201 12.47 8.77 0.00
C ILE A 201 11.58 9.36 1.10
N PHE A 202 11.58 8.76 2.30
CA PHE A 202 10.75 9.20 3.42
C PHE A 202 10.86 10.70 3.68
N PHE A 203 12.07 11.24 3.80
CA PHE A 203 12.26 12.66 4.16
C PHE A 203 11.82 13.62 3.05
N PHE A 204 11.96 13.22 1.78
CA PHE A 204 11.47 14.01 0.66
C PHE A 204 9.95 14.05 0.62
N ILE A 205 9.30 12.93 0.93
CA ILE A 205 7.84 12.86 1.04
C ILE A 205 7.35 13.71 2.21
N GLN A 206 8.03 13.67 3.38
CA GLN A 206 7.67 14.53 4.50
C GLN A 206 7.80 16.03 4.15
N ALA A 207 8.80 16.42 3.36
CA ALA A 207 8.88 17.79 2.85
C ALA A 207 7.68 18.13 1.96
N GLY A 208 7.25 17.19 1.09
CA GLY A 208 6.02 17.32 0.29
C GLY A 208 4.76 17.46 1.16
N MET A 209 4.64 16.67 2.23
CA MET A 209 3.53 16.78 3.19
C MET A 209 3.47 18.17 3.85
N LEU A 210 4.61 18.72 4.24
CA LEU A 210 4.68 20.06 4.83
C LEU A 210 4.18 21.13 3.83
N VAL A 211 4.62 21.04 2.57
CA VAL A 211 4.15 21.95 1.50
C VAL A 211 2.64 21.79 1.30
N GLY A 212 2.13 20.57 1.26
CA GLY A 212 0.70 20.29 1.19
C GLY A 212 -0.09 20.88 2.36
N CYS A 213 0.42 20.72 3.59
CA CYS A 213 -0.18 21.31 4.79
C CYS A 213 -0.23 22.85 4.70
N ILE A 214 0.84 23.50 4.22
CA ILE A 214 0.90 24.93 4.03
C ILE A 214 -0.12 25.38 2.95
N PHE A 215 -0.19 24.67 1.83
CA PHE A 215 -1.17 24.95 0.76
C PHE A 215 -2.60 24.90 1.28
N PHE A 216 -2.98 23.79 1.93
CA PHE A 216 -4.33 23.65 2.47
C PHE A 216 -4.60 24.62 3.63
N TYR A 217 -3.59 24.97 4.43
CA TYR A 217 -3.74 26.01 5.44
C TYR A 217 -4.10 27.36 4.80
N CYS A 218 -3.41 27.76 3.74
CA CYS A 218 -3.74 28.99 3.02
C CYS A 218 -5.20 28.97 2.49
N PHE A 219 -5.69 27.80 2.09
CA PHE A 219 -7.05 27.62 1.61
C PHE A 219 -8.10 27.71 2.72
N PHE A 220 -7.86 27.02 3.86
CA PHE A 220 -8.84 26.89 4.95
C PHE A 220 -8.68 27.93 6.08
N ARG A 221 -7.65 28.78 6.09
CA ARG A 221 -7.36 29.73 7.16
C ARG A 221 -8.49 30.72 7.49
N LYS A 222 -9.44 30.91 6.59
CA LYS A 222 -10.61 31.80 6.78
C LYS A 222 -11.70 31.14 7.64
N ALA A 223 -11.69 29.82 7.80
CA ALA A 223 -12.65 29.10 8.63
C ALA A 223 -12.24 29.19 10.11
N LYS A 224 -12.69 30.25 10.79
CA LYS A 224 -12.30 30.61 12.16
C LYS A 224 -13.20 30.02 13.24
N GLU A 225 -14.38 29.48 12.87
CA GLU A 225 -15.30 28.87 13.82
C GLU A 225 -14.66 27.67 14.53
N LYS A 226 -14.98 27.48 15.80
CA LYS A 226 -14.51 26.32 16.54
C LYS A 226 -15.44 25.14 16.26
N ALA A 227 -14.89 24.05 15.76
CA ALA A 227 -15.64 22.81 15.57
C ALA A 227 -15.75 22.04 16.88
N SER A 228 -16.88 21.40 17.12
CA SER A 228 -17.06 20.40 18.16
C SER A 228 -17.57 19.12 17.51
N VAL A 229 -17.01 17.99 17.84
CA VAL A 229 -17.40 16.67 17.31
C VAL A 229 -17.73 15.77 18.50
N ASP A 230 -18.73 14.91 18.34
CA ASP A 230 -19.03 13.89 19.34
C ASP A 230 -17.89 12.88 19.37
N LYS A 231 -17.51 12.44 20.56
CA LYS A 231 -16.36 11.56 20.75
C LYS A 231 -16.71 10.13 20.39
N GLU A 232 -16.03 9.57 19.38
CA GLU A 232 -16.12 8.15 19.08
C GLU A 232 -15.55 7.29 20.21
N THR A 233 -16.16 6.13 20.42
CA THR A 233 -15.71 5.15 21.41
C THR A 233 -14.80 4.13 20.76
N VAL A 234 -13.60 3.97 21.32
CA VAL A 234 -12.64 2.96 20.86
C VAL A 234 -13.11 1.56 21.27
N ILE A 235 -13.12 0.64 20.31
CA ILE A 235 -13.47 -0.77 20.55
C ILE A 235 -12.31 -1.48 21.25
N SER A 236 -11.09 -1.31 20.75
CA SER A 236 -9.86 -1.89 21.31
C SER A 236 -8.62 -1.16 20.83
N TYR A 237 -7.60 -1.07 21.67
CA TYR A 237 -6.28 -0.55 21.28
C TYR A 237 -5.34 -1.62 20.74
N LEU A 238 -5.71 -2.90 20.75
CA LEU A 238 -4.83 -3.98 20.28
C LEU A 238 -4.42 -3.83 18.83
N PRO A 239 -5.32 -3.48 17.87
CA PRO A 239 -4.89 -3.26 16.49
C PRO A 239 -3.88 -2.13 16.31
N LEU A 240 -3.94 -1.08 17.15
CA LEU A 240 -2.89 -0.04 17.18
C LEU A 240 -1.54 -0.64 17.60
N TRP A 241 -1.53 -1.49 18.63
CA TRP A 241 -0.30 -2.17 19.05
C TRP A 241 0.24 -3.11 17.97
N LEU A 242 -0.64 -3.84 17.27
CA LEU A 242 -0.22 -4.67 16.12
C LEU A 242 0.43 -3.82 15.03
N LEU A 243 -0.12 -2.65 14.73
CA LEU A 243 0.46 -1.72 13.75
C LEU A 243 1.85 -1.23 14.21
N LEU A 244 1.99 -0.82 15.47
CA LEU A 244 3.27 -0.35 16.03
C LEU A 244 4.32 -1.48 16.08
N ILE A 245 3.91 -2.69 16.43
CA ILE A 245 4.79 -3.87 16.42
C ILE A 245 5.21 -4.22 14.99
N MET A 246 4.31 -4.10 14.02
CA MET A 246 4.64 -4.28 12.59
C MET A 246 5.73 -3.31 12.15
N ILE A 247 5.57 -2.02 12.44
CA ILE A 247 6.54 -0.97 12.08
C ILE A 247 7.90 -1.23 12.75
N GLY A 248 7.90 -1.41 14.06
CA GLY A 248 9.13 -1.66 14.83
C GLY A 248 9.81 -2.97 14.43
N GLY A 249 9.03 -4.03 14.19
CA GLY A 249 9.54 -5.32 13.76
C GLY A 249 10.14 -5.28 12.35
N LEU A 250 9.50 -4.61 11.41
CA LEU A 250 10.06 -4.41 10.07
C LEU A 250 11.38 -3.64 10.13
N ALA A 251 11.46 -2.59 10.95
CA ALA A 251 12.70 -1.84 11.14
C ALA A 251 13.81 -2.75 11.71
N VAL A 252 13.52 -3.53 12.74
CA VAL A 252 14.48 -4.46 13.36
C VAL A 252 14.92 -5.54 12.38
N ILE A 253 13.98 -6.20 11.69
CA ILE A 253 14.30 -7.25 10.72
C ILE A 253 15.16 -6.69 9.59
N SER A 254 14.86 -5.48 9.10
CA SER A 254 15.62 -4.81 8.06
C SER A 254 17.08 -4.51 8.48
N PHE A 255 17.36 -4.33 9.78
CA PHE A 255 18.74 -4.23 10.29
C PHE A 255 19.44 -5.57 10.43
N LEU A 256 18.69 -6.63 10.81
CA LEU A 256 19.25 -7.95 11.07
C LEU A 256 19.45 -8.76 9.78
N THR A 257 18.56 -8.61 8.82
CA THR A 257 18.57 -9.31 7.53
C THR A 257 18.43 -8.29 6.39
N PRO A 258 19.55 -7.64 5.99
CA PRO A 258 19.53 -6.62 4.92
C PRO A 258 19.06 -7.17 3.57
N GLU A 259 19.27 -8.48 3.31
CA GLU A 259 18.75 -9.14 2.12
C GLU A 259 17.25 -9.41 2.31
N LEU A 260 16.45 -9.09 1.28
CA LEU A 260 15.00 -9.32 1.23
C LEU A 260 14.66 -10.83 1.24
N GLY A 261 15.00 -11.51 2.36
CA GLY A 261 14.53 -12.86 2.60
C GLY A 261 13.03 -12.88 2.96
N TYR A 262 12.45 -14.06 3.14
CA TYR A 262 11.04 -14.21 3.52
C TYR A 262 10.71 -13.75 4.95
N SER A 263 11.70 -13.33 5.74
CA SER A 263 11.56 -12.99 7.16
C SER A 263 10.57 -11.86 7.42
N SER A 264 10.65 -10.76 6.67
CA SER A 264 9.74 -9.61 6.79
C SER A 264 8.30 -10.00 6.45
N GLY A 265 8.11 -10.73 5.35
CA GLY A 265 6.79 -11.20 4.91
C GLY A 265 6.16 -12.16 5.90
N CYS A 266 6.91 -13.17 6.36
CA CYS A 266 6.42 -14.12 7.36
C CYS A 266 6.06 -13.42 8.67
N PHE A 267 6.85 -12.44 9.10
CA PHE A 267 6.58 -11.67 10.31
C PHE A 267 5.29 -10.88 10.19
N VAL A 268 5.12 -10.08 9.13
CA VAL A 268 3.93 -9.23 8.96
C VAL A 268 2.68 -10.07 8.74
N LEU A 269 2.76 -11.11 7.92
CA LEU A 269 1.63 -12.01 7.69
C LEU A 269 1.25 -12.75 8.99
N GLY A 270 2.24 -13.26 9.73
CA GLY A 270 2.02 -13.91 11.03
C GLY A 270 1.33 -12.98 12.02
N LEU A 271 1.76 -11.71 12.08
CA LEU A 271 1.14 -10.69 12.92
C LEU A 271 -0.30 -10.39 12.50
N GLY A 272 -0.58 -10.32 11.20
CA GLY A 272 -1.93 -10.18 10.64
C GLY A 272 -2.83 -11.36 11.03
N LEU A 273 -2.33 -12.60 10.92
CA LEU A 273 -3.07 -13.81 11.31
C LEU A 273 -3.36 -13.85 12.82
N LEU A 274 -2.41 -13.43 13.66
CA LEU A 274 -2.64 -13.24 15.11
C LEU A 274 -3.74 -12.20 15.36
N GLY A 275 -3.76 -11.14 14.60
CA GLY A 275 -4.82 -10.13 14.63
C GLY A 275 -6.19 -10.72 14.27
N LEU A 276 -6.30 -11.55 13.24
CA LEU A 276 -7.53 -12.25 12.88
C LEU A 276 -7.98 -13.22 13.97
N LEU A 277 -7.04 -13.93 14.59
CA LEU A 277 -7.33 -14.82 15.70
C LEU A 277 -7.90 -14.05 16.90
N TRP A 278 -7.30 -12.90 17.24
CA TRP A 278 -7.85 -11.99 18.24
C TRP A 278 -9.26 -11.51 17.88
N TYR A 279 -9.47 -11.09 16.63
CA TYR A 279 -10.76 -10.64 16.14
C TYR A 279 -11.83 -11.73 16.29
N ARG A 280 -11.46 -12.99 15.97
CA ARG A 280 -12.33 -14.15 16.12
C ARG A 280 -12.67 -14.47 17.59
N LEU A 281 -11.63 -14.52 18.45
CA LEU A 281 -11.77 -15.02 19.82
C LEU A 281 -12.21 -13.94 20.81
N SER A 282 -11.50 -12.79 20.83
CA SER A 282 -11.74 -11.75 21.84
C SER A 282 -12.94 -10.86 21.48
N GLN A 283 -13.16 -10.60 20.19
CA GLN A 283 -14.32 -9.83 19.73
C GLN A 283 -15.54 -10.73 19.46
N LYS A 284 -15.41 -12.05 19.72
CA LYS A 284 -16.48 -13.05 19.57
C LYS A 284 -17.15 -13.04 18.20
N LYS A 285 -16.37 -12.76 17.16
CA LYS A 285 -16.85 -12.71 15.78
C LYS A 285 -17.09 -14.10 15.22
N SER A 286 -18.12 -14.25 14.39
CA SER A 286 -18.40 -15.52 13.70
C SER A 286 -17.32 -15.83 12.65
N PRO A 287 -17.12 -17.10 12.24
CA PRO A 287 -16.23 -17.42 11.13
C PRO A 287 -16.62 -16.70 9.83
N ALA A 288 -17.92 -16.45 9.62
CA ALA A 288 -18.42 -15.72 8.46
C ALA A 288 -17.98 -14.26 8.46
N GLU A 289 -17.99 -13.58 9.62
CA GLU A 289 -17.53 -12.19 9.74
C GLU A 289 -16.01 -12.10 9.51
N VAL A 290 -15.22 -13.04 10.03
CA VAL A 290 -13.77 -13.10 9.77
C VAL A 290 -13.51 -13.33 8.28
N TRP A 291 -14.25 -14.24 7.65
CA TRP A 291 -14.15 -14.50 6.22
C TRP A 291 -14.55 -13.30 5.38
N GLN A 292 -15.59 -12.56 5.81
CA GLN A 292 -16.00 -11.33 5.14
C GLN A 292 -14.90 -10.28 5.18
N LEU A 293 -14.26 -10.05 6.35
CA LEU A 293 -13.12 -9.14 6.47
C LEU A 293 -11.99 -9.53 5.52
N VAL A 294 -11.65 -10.82 5.43
CA VAL A 294 -10.62 -11.31 4.50
C VAL A 294 -11.05 -11.12 3.04
N LYS A 295 -12.32 -11.33 2.70
CA LYS A 295 -12.82 -11.09 1.34
C LYS A 295 -12.78 -9.63 0.90
N GLU A 296 -12.93 -8.71 1.84
CA GLU A 296 -12.92 -7.26 1.60
C GLU A 296 -11.50 -6.69 1.40
N LEU A 297 -10.45 -7.51 1.61
CA LEU A 297 -9.08 -7.12 1.26
C LEU A 297 -8.95 -6.92 -0.26
N ASP A 298 -8.04 -6.04 -0.67
CA ASP A 298 -7.81 -5.74 -2.09
C ASP A 298 -7.05 -6.85 -2.81
N TRP A 299 -7.76 -7.97 -3.07
CA TRP A 299 -7.26 -9.09 -3.86
C TRP A 299 -6.94 -8.71 -5.30
N GLU A 300 -7.59 -7.66 -5.80
CA GLU A 300 -7.34 -7.14 -7.13
C GLU A 300 -5.92 -6.61 -7.28
N THR A 301 -5.46 -5.87 -6.30
CA THR A 301 -4.09 -5.36 -6.30
C THR A 301 -3.07 -6.48 -6.09
N ILE A 302 -3.39 -7.53 -5.33
CA ILE A 302 -2.51 -8.71 -5.23
C ILE A 302 -2.33 -9.39 -6.60
N ALA A 303 -3.44 -9.63 -7.33
CA ALA A 303 -3.37 -10.19 -8.67
C ALA A 303 -2.61 -9.28 -9.64
N PHE A 304 -2.80 -7.97 -9.54
CA PHE A 304 -2.06 -6.97 -10.30
C PHE A 304 -0.55 -7.01 -10.01
N LEU A 305 -0.14 -7.09 -8.73
CA LEU A 305 1.26 -7.19 -8.32
C LEU A 305 1.92 -8.46 -8.88
N ILE A 306 1.23 -9.60 -8.81
CA ILE A 306 1.73 -10.86 -9.39
C ILE A 306 1.97 -10.69 -10.90
N GLY A 307 1.01 -10.09 -11.62
CA GLY A 307 1.16 -9.82 -13.05
C GLY A 307 2.35 -8.92 -13.37
N ILE A 308 2.54 -7.85 -12.59
CA ILE A 308 3.69 -6.93 -12.75
C ILE A 308 5.02 -7.65 -12.48
N PHE A 309 5.12 -8.42 -11.39
CA PHE A 309 6.35 -9.14 -11.06
C PHE A 309 6.76 -10.08 -12.19
N VAL A 310 5.81 -10.78 -12.81
CA VAL A 310 6.11 -11.66 -13.96
C VAL A 310 6.56 -10.86 -15.19
N VAL A 311 5.91 -9.73 -15.51
CA VAL A 311 6.23 -8.96 -16.73
C VAL A 311 7.55 -8.20 -16.61
N VAL A 312 7.81 -7.63 -15.43
CA VAL A 312 9.01 -6.78 -15.21
C VAL A 312 10.22 -7.63 -14.82
N GLY A 313 10.00 -8.80 -14.20
CA GLY A 313 11.07 -9.73 -13.83
C GLY A 313 11.60 -10.56 -14.99
N ALA A 314 10.92 -10.58 -16.13
CA ALA A 314 11.34 -11.26 -17.36
C ALA A 314 12.25 -10.39 -18.23
#